data_09ac123c79bb488f6efd7638b516fed4
#
_entry.id   09ac123c79bb488f6efd7638b516fed4
#
_cell.length_a   1.000
_cell.length_b   1.000
_cell.length_c   1.000
_cell.angle_alpha   90.00
_cell.angle_beta   90.00
_cell.angle_gamma   90.00
#
_symmetry.space_group_name_H-M   'P 1'
#
loop_
_entity.id
_entity.type
_entity.pdbx_description
1 polymer ?
#
loop_
_entity_poly.entity_id
_entity_poly.type
_entity_poly.pdbx_seq_one_letter_code
_entity_poly.pdbx_strand_id
1 'polypeptide(L)'
;MKNDVILPFYMAYPYPYAYDEQMKRMQDLEYLQQLYPKEAKNILKKVMLHLEPIDYSGSFLYDEYPDQLMMYRVVASIWEEMKKDAKNKGEQWSKEKEMWMQDMIKLVLYLEIFKRRCDKKYY
;
A
#
# COMPACT_ATOMS: atom_id res chain seq x y z
N MET A 1 21.26 10.41 15.63
CA MET A 1 21.08 10.82 15.28
C MET A 1 21.41 11.34 15.13
N LYS A 2 21.69 11.46 14.71
CA LYS A 2 21.83 12.19 14.22
C LYS A 2 21.49 13.15 14.12
N ASN A 3 21.55 13.64 13.90
CA ASN A 3 21.43 14.48 13.69
C ASN A 3 21.63 15.12 13.69
N ASP A 4 21.91 15.36 13.60
CA ASP A 4 22.14 16.14 13.55
C ASP A 4 22.39 16.96 13.21
N VAL A 5 22.50 17.28 12.88
CA VAL A 5 22.70 18.06 12.63
C VAL A 5 22.81 19.05 12.41
N ILE A 6 23.04 19.53 12.28
CA ILE A 6 23.16 20.53 12.09
C ILE A 6 23.29 21.45 11.75
N LEU A 7 23.28 21.92 11.14
CA LEU A 7 23.39 22.64 10.67
C LEU A 7 23.34 23.70 10.23
N PRO A 8 23.59 24.35 10.50
CA PRO A 8 22.95 25.32 10.06
C PRO A 8 23.03 25.70 8.76
N PHE A 9 23.14 26.02 8.19
CA PHE A 9 22.91 26.01 7.17
C PHE A 9 22.81 25.12 6.79
N TYR A 10 23.05 24.74 7.01
CA TYR A 10 22.80 23.75 6.53
C TYR A 10 21.87 23.36 6.90
N MET A 11 21.52 23.80 7.29
CA MET A 11 20.46 23.25 7.55
C MET A 11 19.73 22.88 6.43
N ALA A 12 19.93 23.34 5.37
CA ALA A 12 19.39 22.75 4.18
C ALA A 12 19.95 21.39 3.94
N TYR A 13 21.04 21.09 4.64
CA TYR A 13 21.64 19.88 4.43
C TYR A 13 20.91 18.71 4.87
N PRO A 14 20.08 18.71 5.93
CA PRO A 14 19.31 17.53 6.33
C PRO A 14 18.31 17.08 5.29
N TYR A 15 17.77 17.99 4.49
CA TYR A 15 16.78 17.59 3.52
C TYR A 15 17.28 16.62 2.47
N PRO A 16 18.40 16.84 1.80
CA PRO A 16 18.89 15.86 0.84
C PRO A 16 19.16 14.51 1.46
N TYR A 17 19.71 14.50 2.68
CA TYR A 17 19.98 13.25 3.36
C TYR A 17 18.69 12.52 3.70
N ALA A 18 17.69 13.23 4.22
CA ALA A 18 16.40 12.63 4.53
C ALA A 18 15.72 12.08 3.30
N TYR A 19 15.86 12.77 2.17
CA TYR A 19 15.29 12.32 0.92
C TYR A 19 15.95 11.02 0.47
N ASP A 20 17.27 10.92 0.56
CA ASP A 20 17.99 9.71 0.19
C ASP A 20 17.59 8.52 1.06
N GLU A 21 17.42 8.74 2.35
CA GLU A 21 16.98 7.70 3.27
C GLU A 21 15.57 7.23 2.91
N GLN A 22 14.69 8.16 2.60
CA GLN A 22 13.33 7.82 2.21
C GLN A 22 13.32 7.03 0.90
N MET A 23 14.13 7.44 -0.07
CA MET A 23 14.22 6.75 -1.35
C MET A 23 14.74 5.33 -1.16
N LYS A 24 15.72 5.14 -0.31
CA LYS A 24 16.24 3.80 -0.02
C LYS A 24 15.18 2.91 0.59
N ARG A 25 14.39 3.44 1.54
CA ARG A 25 13.32 2.67 2.15
C ARG A 25 12.26 2.29 1.13
N MET A 26 11.94 3.19 0.22
CA MET A 26 10.98 2.91 -0.84
C MET A 26 11.49 1.82 -1.77
N GLN A 27 12.76 1.88 -2.15
CA GLN A 27 13.37 0.88 -2.99
C GLN A 27 13.40 -0.48 -2.31
N ASP A 28 13.70 -0.51 -1.01
CA ASP A 28 13.68 -1.75 -0.23
C ASP A 28 12.29 -2.34 -0.19
N LEU A 29 11.28 -1.51 0.01
CA LEU A 29 9.91 -1.98 0.06
C LEU A 29 9.48 -2.53 -1.29
N GLU A 30 9.82 -1.87 -2.37
CA GLU A 30 9.51 -2.34 -3.72
C GLU A 30 10.19 -3.66 -4.01
N TYR A 31 11.44 -3.81 -3.58
CA TYR A 31 12.16 -5.06 -3.75
C TYR A 31 11.47 -6.18 -2.98
N LEU A 32 11.09 -5.92 -1.73
CA LEU A 32 10.41 -6.93 -0.92
C LEU A 32 9.06 -7.32 -1.51
N GLN A 33 8.38 -6.39 -2.13
CA GLN A 33 7.11 -6.69 -2.80
C GLN A 33 7.30 -7.62 -4.00
N GLN A 34 8.47 -7.54 -4.65
CA GLN A 34 8.78 -8.46 -5.75
C GLN A 34 8.96 -9.89 -5.27
N LEU A 35 9.25 -10.07 -3.99
CA LEU A 35 9.41 -11.40 -3.40
C LEU A 35 8.11 -12.01 -2.91
N TYR A 36 7.00 -11.29 -3.03
CA TYR A 36 5.71 -11.79 -2.56
C TYR A 36 5.33 -13.09 -3.27
N PRO A 37 4.67 -14.01 -2.59
CA PRO A 37 4.11 -15.19 -3.24
C PRO A 37 3.16 -14.79 -4.38
N LYS A 38 2.93 -15.71 -5.28
CA LYS A 38 2.11 -15.46 -6.47
C LYS A 38 0.73 -14.89 -6.14
N GLU A 39 0.07 -15.47 -5.12
CA GLU A 39 -1.25 -15.00 -4.71
C GLU A 39 -1.20 -13.56 -4.23
N ALA A 40 -0.19 -13.23 -3.41
CA ALA A 40 -0.04 -11.87 -2.90
C ALA A 40 0.30 -10.88 -4.01
N LYS A 41 1.07 -11.30 -5.01
CA LYS A 41 1.36 -10.44 -6.17
C LYS A 41 0.10 -10.14 -6.97
N ASN A 42 -0.77 -11.13 -7.14
CA ASN A 42 -2.03 -10.93 -7.85
C ASN A 42 -2.93 -9.97 -7.08
N ILE A 43 -2.98 -10.13 -5.77
CA ILE A 43 -3.73 -9.22 -4.92
C ILE A 43 -3.17 -7.81 -5.00
N LEU A 44 -1.84 -7.68 -4.99
CA LEU A 44 -1.20 -6.37 -5.08
C LEU A 44 -1.59 -5.65 -6.37
N LYS A 45 -1.63 -6.37 -7.48
CA LYS A 45 -2.05 -5.77 -8.76
C LYS A 45 -3.47 -5.21 -8.67
N LYS A 46 -4.39 -5.96 -8.05
CA LYS A 46 -5.76 -5.51 -7.87
C LYS A 46 -5.81 -4.30 -6.94
N VAL A 47 -5.06 -4.36 -5.84
CA VAL A 47 -4.98 -3.25 -4.90
C VAL A 47 -4.50 -1.99 -5.59
N MET A 48 -3.45 -2.09 -6.40
CA MET A 48 -2.92 -0.93 -7.11
C MET A 48 -3.93 -0.33 -8.06
N LEU A 49 -4.68 -1.18 -8.79
CA LEU A 49 -5.70 -0.70 -9.70
C LEU A 49 -6.83 0.02 -8.98
N HIS A 50 -7.21 -0.47 -7.80
CA HIS A 50 -8.29 0.15 -7.03
C HIS A 50 -7.85 1.43 -6.32
N LEU A 51 -6.57 1.54 -5.96
CA LEU A 51 -6.06 2.73 -5.30
C LEU A 51 -5.77 3.87 -6.25
N GLU A 52 -5.45 3.58 -7.49
CA GLU A 52 -5.06 4.59 -8.46
C GLU A 52 -6.07 5.74 -8.56
N PRO A 53 -7.39 5.48 -8.74
CA PRO A 53 -8.36 6.56 -8.86
C PRO A 53 -8.54 7.40 -7.61
N ILE A 54 -8.20 6.85 -6.44
CA ILE A 54 -8.39 7.57 -5.18
C ILE A 54 -7.08 8.04 -4.56
N ASP A 55 -5.99 7.95 -5.31
CA ASP A 55 -4.68 8.39 -4.85
C ASP A 55 -4.45 9.84 -5.31
N TYR A 56 -4.96 10.78 -4.51
CA TYR A 56 -4.81 12.21 -4.81
C TYR A 56 -4.72 12.99 -3.51
N SER A 57 -4.22 14.20 -3.59
CA SER A 57 -4.09 15.07 -2.44
C SER A 57 -5.49 15.37 -1.87
N GLY A 58 -5.64 15.18 -0.57
CA GLY A 58 -6.93 15.35 0.09
C GLY A 58 -7.79 14.10 0.13
N SER A 59 -7.32 13.01 -0.49
CA SER A 59 -8.01 11.74 -0.41
C SER A 59 -7.96 11.21 1.02
N PHE A 60 -8.97 10.42 1.41
CA PHE A 60 -9.00 9.79 2.73
C PHE A 60 -7.78 8.89 2.99
N LEU A 61 -7.10 8.45 1.94
CA LEU A 61 -5.89 7.63 2.10
C LEU A 61 -4.80 8.36 2.87
N TYR A 62 -4.82 9.68 2.84
CA TYR A 62 -3.79 10.51 3.47
C TYR A 62 -4.26 11.19 4.75
N ASP A 63 -5.45 10.82 5.24
CA ASP A 63 -5.94 11.29 6.53
C ASP A 63 -5.11 10.65 7.64
N GLU A 64 -5.00 11.33 8.74
CA GLU A 64 -4.24 10.82 9.88
C GLU A 64 -4.78 9.48 10.37
N TYR A 65 -6.10 9.38 10.46
CA TYR A 65 -6.78 8.13 10.82
C TYR A 65 -7.84 7.86 9.76
N PRO A 66 -7.47 7.17 8.67
CA PRO A 66 -8.44 6.92 7.60
C PRO A 66 -9.68 6.21 8.12
N ASP A 67 -10.84 6.61 7.60
CA ASP A 67 -12.11 6.06 8.01
C ASP A 67 -12.17 4.56 7.71
N GLN A 68 -12.48 3.77 8.74
CA GLN A 68 -12.55 2.31 8.62
C GLN A 68 -13.59 1.87 7.60
N LEU A 69 -14.71 2.59 7.51
CA LEU A 69 -15.75 2.22 6.56
C LEU A 69 -15.27 2.38 5.12
N MET A 70 -14.54 3.46 4.84
CA MET A 70 -13.99 3.67 3.50
C MET A 70 -12.97 2.60 3.16
N MET A 71 -12.12 2.24 4.13
CA MET A 71 -11.15 1.17 3.94
C MET A 71 -11.85 -0.16 3.67
N TYR A 72 -12.91 -0.43 4.41
CA TYR A 72 -13.69 -1.65 4.25
C TYR A 72 -14.32 -1.73 2.86
N ARG A 73 -14.81 -0.60 2.36
CA ARG A 73 -15.40 -0.56 1.02
C ARG A 73 -14.38 -0.88 -0.07
N VAL A 74 -13.14 -0.40 0.10
CA VAL A 74 -12.08 -0.73 -0.85
C VAL A 74 -11.79 -2.23 -0.83
N VAL A 75 -11.68 -2.80 0.37
CA VAL A 75 -11.46 -4.25 0.52
C VAL A 75 -12.59 -5.03 -0.14
N ALA A 76 -13.84 -4.63 0.10
CA ALA A 76 -14.99 -5.30 -0.45
C ALA A 76 -15.01 -5.26 -1.98
N SER A 77 -14.64 -4.12 -2.55
CA SER A 77 -14.59 -3.97 -4.01
C SER A 77 -13.53 -4.90 -4.62
N ILE A 78 -12.37 -4.98 -4.00
CA ILE A 78 -11.30 -5.85 -4.47
C ILE A 78 -11.74 -7.31 -4.35
N TRP A 79 -12.36 -7.67 -3.23
CA TRP A 79 -12.83 -9.02 -2.99
C TRP A 79 -13.87 -9.45 -4.01
N GLU A 80 -14.84 -8.60 -4.30
CA GLU A 80 -15.88 -8.90 -5.28
C GLU A 80 -15.28 -9.12 -6.67
N GLU A 81 -14.31 -8.30 -7.05
CA GLU A 81 -13.66 -8.45 -8.34
C GLU A 81 -12.88 -9.75 -8.42
N MET A 82 -12.19 -10.13 -7.35
CA MET A 82 -11.41 -11.36 -7.31
C MET A 82 -12.31 -12.58 -7.38
N LYS A 83 -13.44 -12.55 -6.68
CA LYS A 83 -14.41 -13.65 -6.75
C LYS A 83 -14.96 -13.80 -8.18
N LYS A 84 -15.24 -12.69 -8.82
CA LYS A 84 -15.77 -12.69 -10.18
C LYS A 84 -14.75 -13.30 -11.15
N ASP A 85 -13.49 -12.90 -11.02
CA ASP A 85 -12.43 -13.44 -11.86
C ASP A 85 -12.25 -14.94 -11.65
N ALA A 86 -12.30 -15.39 -10.40
CA ALA A 86 -12.19 -16.82 -10.09
C ALA A 86 -13.33 -17.60 -10.70
N LYS A 87 -14.55 -17.06 -10.60
CA LYS A 87 -15.73 -17.71 -11.18
C LYS A 87 -15.61 -17.80 -12.69
N ASN A 88 -15.13 -16.74 -13.34
CA ASN A 88 -14.95 -16.72 -14.77
C ASN A 88 -13.93 -17.75 -15.24
N LYS A 89 -12.95 -18.06 -14.40
CA LYS A 89 -11.94 -19.07 -14.71
C LYS A 89 -12.37 -20.47 -14.32
N GLY A 90 -13.56 -20.63 -13.75
CA GLY A 90 -14.05 -21.91 -13.32
C GLY A 90 -13.42 -22.42 -12.02
N GLU A 91 -12.77 -21.54 -11.27
CA GLU A 91 -12.17 -21.91 -10.01
C GLU A 91 -13.21 -21.96 -8.91
N GLN A 92 -13.07 -22.93 -8.03
CA GLN A 92 -13.90 -23.00 -6.84
C GLN A 92 -13.01 -22.93 -5.63
N TRP A 93 -13.30 -21.98 -4.74
CA TRP A 93 -12.50 -21.79 -3.53
C TRP A 93 -13.21 -22.38 -2.34
N SER A 94 -12.44 -23.01 -1.47
CA SER A 94 -12.97 -23.48 -0.19
C SER A 94 -13.27 -22.27 0.70
N LYS A 95 -14.10 -22.48 1.73
CA LYS A 95 -14.36 -21.42 2.70
C LYS A 95 -13.11 -20.94 3.38
N GLU A 96 -12.20 -21.87 3.67
CA GLU A 96 -10.93 -21.51 4.29
C GLU A 96 -10.13 -20.58 3.40
N LYS A 97 -10.06 -20.90 2.09
CA LYS A 97 -9.35 -20.07 1.14
C LYS A 97 -9.98 -18.69 1.04
N GLU A 98 -11.31 -18.62 1.03
CA GLU A 98 -12.01 -17.34 0.97
C GLU A 98 -11.67 -16.47 2.18
N MET A 99 -11.59 -17.08 3.36
CA MET A 99 -11.29 -16.33 4.57
C MET A 99 -9.88 -15.75 4.56
N TRP A 100 -8.89 -16.59 4.27
CA TRP A 100 -7.52 -16.09 4.31
C TRP A 100 -7.24 -15.14 3.14
N MET A 101 -7.93 -15.30 2.02
CA MET A 101 -7.80 -14.37 0.91
C MET A 101 -8.28 -12.97 1.29
N GLN A 102 -9.41 -12.89 1.99
CA GLN A 102 -9.91 -11.60 2.47
C GLN A 102 -8.92 -10.95 3.41
N ASP A 103 -8.36 -11.73 4.33
CA ASP A 103 -7.37 -11.22 5.27
C ASP A 103 -6.10 -10.76 4.54
N MET A 104 -5.69 -11.51 3.53
CA MET A 104 -4.52 -11.14 2.74
C MET A 104 -4.76 -9.85 1.96
N ILE A 105 -5.96 -9.66 1.42
CA ILE A 105 -6.32 -8.41 0.75
C ILE A 105 -6.15 -7.24 1.70
N LYS A 106 -6.63 -7.38 2.94
CA LYS A 106 -6.48 -6.32 3.94
C LYS A 106 -5.03 -6.00 4.20
N LEU A 107 -4.21 -7.01 4.41
CA LEU A 107 -2.79 -6.80 4.72
C LEU A 107 -2.05 -6.14 3.55
N VAL A 108 -2.27 -6.64 2.35
CA VAL A 108 -1.63 -6.10 1.16
C VAL A 108 -2.08 -4.66 0.92
N LEU A 109 -3.39 -4.40 1.10
CA LEU A 109 -3.94 -3.06 0.94
C LEU A 109 -3.31 -2.08 1.93
N TYR A 110 -3.25 -2.46 3.20
CA TYR A 110 -2.71 -1.58 4.23
C TYR A 110 -1.24 -1.28 4.00
N LEU A 111 -0.47 -2.28 3.57
CA LEU A 111 0.94 -2.08 3.26
C LEU A 111 1.13 -1.16 2.05
N GLU A 112 0.28 -1.31 1.04
CA GLU A 112 0.37 -0.44 -0.13
C GLU A 112 -0.01 1.00 0.20
N ILE A 113 -1.03 1.19 1.04
CA ILE A 113 -1.41 2.53 1.51
C ILE A 113 -0.25 3.14 2.30
N PHE A 114 0.36 2.36 3.18
CA PHE A 114 1.51 2.84 3.96
C PHE A 114 2.65 3.28 3.04
N LYS A 115 2.95 2.47 2.02
CA LYS A 115 3.98 2.78 1.04
C LYS A 115 3.69 4.11 0.34
N ARG A 116 2.45 4.29 -0.12
CA ARG A 116 2.05 5.51 -0.82
C ARG A 116 2.14 6.73 0.08
N ARG A 117 1.76 6.57 1.35
CA ARG A 117 1.85 7.66 2.32
C ARG A 117 3.30 8.06 2.57
N CYS A 118 4.22 7.10 2.60
CA CYS A 118 5.64 7.41 2.75
C CYS A 118 6.21 8.12 1.53
N ASP A 119 5.70 7.79 0.34
CA ASP A 119 6.19 8.36 -0.90
C ASP A 119 5.63 9.77 -1.16
N LYS A 120 4.39 10.02 -0.73
CA LYS A 120 3.74 11.31 -1.00
C LYS A 120 4.04 12.30 0.11
N LYS A 121 4.03 13.57 -0.26
CA LYS A 121 4.33 14.65 0.68
C LYS A 121 3.10 15.44 1.08
N TYR A 122 1.92 14.97 0.79
CA TYR A 122 0.73 15.71 1.12
C TYR A 122 0.10 15.32 2.44
N TYR A 123 0.69 14.50 3.19
CA TYR A 123 0.06 14.22 4.48
C TYR A 123 1.02 14.47 5.62
#